data_5fa2d76729632373cf3bf9406911a463
#
_entry.id   5fa2d76729632373cf3bf9406911a463
#
_cell.length_a   1.000
_cell.length_b   1.000
_cell.length_c   1.000
_cell.angle_alpha   90.00
_cell.angle_beta   90.00
_cell.angle_gamma   90.00
#
_symmetry.space_group_name_H-M   'P 1'
#
loop_
_entity.id
_entity.type
_entity.pdbx_description
1 polymer ?
#
loop_
_entity_poly.entity_id
_entity_poly.type
_entity_poly.pdbx_seq_one_letter_code
_entity_poly.pdbx_strand_id
1 'polypeptide(L)'
;WPARWSAQVNRDQPDVALLIVGRWETVDRVNEGRWTHIGDPTFDAYLNAELQRALSIVGSTGVRVMVTTVPYSRGGEKPDGRLYPEDQPERVNKWNAMLHNAISQHSNVGMIDLNKKLCPDGVYTAKVDGIKVRSDGVHLTQEGVKWLIPWLEDSVRVAS
;
A
#
# COMPACT_ATOMS: atom_id res chain seq x y z
N TRP A 1 1.17 17.11 -3.23
CA TRP A 1 1.33 16.33 -2.00
C TRP A 1 2.71 16.54 -1.33
N PRO A 2 3.84 16.68 -2.04
CA PRO A 2 5.18 16.68 -1.43
C PRO A 2 5.37 17.73 -0.34
N ALA A 3 5.04 18.98 -0.62
CA ALA A 3 5.18 20.08 0.33
C ALA A 3 4.32 19.90 1.60
N ARG A 4 3.12 19.31 1.45
CA ARG A 4 2.23 19.04 2.57
C ARG A 4 2.82 17.96 3.50
N TRP A 5 3.35 16.87 2.93
CA TRP A 5 3.95 15.79 3.71
C TRP A 5 5.23 16.25 4.41
N SER A 6 6.09 17.00 3.70
CA SER A 6 7.29 17.61 4.31
C SER A 6 6.94 18.51 5.50
N ALA A 7 5.95 19.39 5.33
CA ALA A 7 5.49 20.27 6.41
C ALA A 7 4.90 19.46 7.58
N GLN A 8 4.17 18.37 7.32
CA GLN A 8 3.59 17.51 8.35
C GLN A 8 4.69 16.82 9.17
N VAL A 9 5.65 16.19 8.52
CA VAL A 9 6.75 15.48 9.20
C VAL A 9 7.60 16.46 10.03
N ASN A 10 7.91 17.64 9.46
CA ASN A 10 8.69 18.67 10.17
C ASN A 10 7.93 19.23 11.39
N ARG A 11 6.62 19.36 11.33
CA ARG A 11 5.81 19.84 12.44
C ARG A 11 5.65 18.81 13.54
N ASP A 12 5.31 17.59 13.17
CA ASP A 12 4.90 16.54 14.12
C ASP A 12 6.10 15.77 14.68
N GLN A 13 7.22 15.74 13.97
CA GLN A 13 8.47 15.04 14.31
C GLN A 13 8.21 13.63 14.89
N PRO A 14 7.50 12.75 14.17
CA PRO A 14 7.16 11.44 14.68
C PRO A 14 8.40 10.54 14.78
N ASP A 15 8.42 9.62 15.74
CA ASP A 15 9.44 8.57 15.82
C ASP A 15 9.29 7.55 14.69
N VAL A 16 8.04 7.26 14.30
CA VAL A 16 7.69 6.34 13.22
C VAL A 16 6.57 6.93 12.37
N ALA A 17 6.71 6.80 11.05
CA ALA A 17 5.67 7.10 10.09
C ALA A 17 5.19 5.84 9.37
N LEU A 18 3.90 5.56 9.43
CA LEU A 18 3.27 4.45 8.71
C LEU A 18 2.73 4.95 7.36
N LEU A 19 3.25 4.40 6.27
CA LEU A 19 2.84 4.72 4.91
C LEU A 19 1.98 3.59 4.32
N ILE A 20 0.71 3.90 4.08
CA ILE A 20 -0.26 2.97 3.45
C ILE A 20 -0.63 3.53 2.08
N VAL A 21 -0.05 2.98 1.02
CA VAL A 21 -0.21 3.44 -0.36
C VAL A 21 -0.38 2.24 -1.30
N GLY A 22 -1.04 2.42 -2.43
CA GLY A 22 -1.00 1.43 -3.50
C GLY A 22 -2.30 1.14 -4.21
N ARG A 23 -3.49 1.28 -3.60
CA ARG A 23 -4.72 1.01 -4.35
C ARG A 23 -4.89 1.95 -5.54
N TRP A 24 -4.57 3.23 -5.36
CA TRP A 24 -4.68 4.22 -6.43
C TRP A 24 -3.60 4.07 -7.50
N GLU A 25 -2.51 3.38 -7.20
CA GLU A 25 -1.42 3.08 -8.13
C GLU A 25 -1.75 1.93 -9.07
N THR A 26 -2.75 1.10 -8.72
CA THR A 26 -3.18 -0.05 -9.53
C THR A 26 -4.34 0.24 -10.48
N VAL A 27 -4.99 1.42 -10.39
CA VAL A 27 -6.07 1.82 -11.32
C VAL A 27 -5.51 2.24 -12.68
N ASP A 28 -6.35 2.14 -13.72
CA ASP A 28 -6.07 2.83 -14.98
C ASP A 28 -6.18 4.34 -14.79
N ARG A 29 -5.25 5.09 -15.34
CA ARG A 29 -5.26 6.55 -15.26
C ARG A 29 -4.67 7.23 -16.49
N VAL A 30 -4.91 8.52 -16.59
CA VAL A 30 -4.22 9.36 -17.57
C VAL A 30 -2.93 9.87 -16.95
N ASN A 31 -1.80 9.61 -17.61
CA ASN A 31 -0.50 10.19 -17.31
C ASN A 31 0.08 10.78 -18.59
N GLU A 32 0.52 12.03 -18.56
CA GLU A 32 1.03 12.77 -19.73
C GLU A 32 0.09 12.67 -20.96
N GLY A 33 -1.21 12.81 -20.71
CA GLY A 33 -2.25 12.83 -21.77
C GLY A 33 -2.61 11.47 -22.35
N ARG A 34 -2.04 10.36 -21.86
CA ARG A 34 -2.32 8.99 -22.34
C ARG A 34 -2.88 8.12 -21.22
N TRP A 35 -3.83 7.27 -21.56
CA TRP A 35 -4.26 6.18 -20.67
C TRP A 35 -3.11 5.20 -20.45
N THR A 36 -2.85 4.90 -19.21
CA THR A 36 -1.76 4.03 -18.78
C THR A 36 -2.15 3.27 -17.50
N HIS A 37 -1.34 2.32 -17.13
CA HIS A 37 -1.51 1.51 -15.93
C HIS A 37 -0.18 0.96 -15.43
N ILE A 38 -0.15 0.45 -14.23
CA ILE A 38 0.99 -0.30 -13.72
C ILE A 38 1.25 -1.53 -14.63
N GLY A 39 2.49 -1.73 -15.03
CA GLY A 39 2.90 -2.67 -16.08
C GLY A 39 3.32 -1.98 -17.37
N ASP A 40 2.90 -0.72 -17.61
CA ASP A 40 3.49 0.13 -18.65
C ASP A 40 4.87 0.63 -18.17
N PRO A 41 5.96 0.35 -18.89
CA PRO A 41 7.30 0.71 -18.43
C PRO A 41 7.51 2.18 -18.12
N THR A 42 6.91 3.09 -18.89
CA THR A 42 7.01 4.54 -18.65
C THR A 42 6.28 4.92 -17.37
N PHE A 43 5.10 4.35 -17.14
CA PHE A 43 4.33 4.62 -15.93
C PHE A 43 4.96 3.95 -14.71
N ASP A 44 5.52 2.75 -14.83
CA ASP A 44 6.28 2.08 -13.77
C ASP A 44 7.47 2.94 -13.31
N ALA A 45 8.19 3.54 -14.25
CA ALA A 45 9.29 4.46 -13.94
C ALA A 45 8.80 5.71 -13.18
N TYR A 46 7.67 6.29 -13.60
CA TYR A 46 7.04 7.41 -12.89
C TYR A 46 6.61 7.00 -11.48
N LEU A 47 5.91 5.87 -11.31
CA LEU A 47 5.47 5.39 -10.00
C LEU A 47 6.66 5.14 -9.07
N ASN A 48 7.73 4.53 -9.58
CA ASN A 48 8.93 4.31 -8.79
C ASN A 48 9.57 5.63 -8.34
N ALA A 49 9.66 6.64 -9.23
CA ALA A 49 10.21 7.95 -8.89
C ALA A 49 9.38 8.65 -7.81
N GLU A 50 8.05 8.60 -7.91
CA GLU A 50 7.15 9.19 -6.89
C GLU A 50 7.23 8.43 -5.55
N LEU A 51 7.39 7.11 -5.58
CA LEU A 51 7.59 6.30 -4.38
C LEU A 51 8.92 6.65 -3.68
N GLN A 52 10.02 6.72 -4.42
CA GLN A 52 11.33 7.13 -3.89
C GLN A 52 11.26 8.53 -3.28
N ARG A 53 10.56 9.45 -3.96
CA ARG A 53 10.34 10.80 -3.46
C ARG A 53 9.52 10.81 -2.16
N ALA A 54 8.48 9.97 -2.07
CA ALA A 54 7.66 9.83 -0.88
C ALA A 54 8.50 9.34 0.32
N LEU A 55 9.28 8.27 0.13
CA LEU A 55 10.14 7.71 1.16
C LEU A 55 11.20 8.72 1.63
N SER A 56 11.84 9.44 0.70
CA SER A 56 12.81 10.47 1.01
C SER A 56 12.21 11.64 1.80
N ILE A 57 11.01 12.09 1.46
CA ILE A 57 10.33 13.17 2.17
C ILE A 57 9.93 12.73 3.58
N VAL A 58 9.31 11.57 3.72
CA VAL A 58 8.83 11.08 5.01
C VAL A 58 9.99 10.71 5.93
N GLY A 59 11.07 10.17 5.39
CA GLY A 59 12.27 9.80 6.14
C GLY A 59 13.30 10.93 6.34
N SER A 60 13.04 12.16 5.87
CA SER A 60 14.04 13.23 5.77
C SER A 60 14.60 13.73 7.10
N THR A 61 13.86 13.56 8.21
CA THR A 61 14.27 14.00 9.55
C THR A 61 14.80 12.85 10.41
N GLY A 62 15.20 11.73 9.80
CA GLY A 62 15.60 10.52 10.52
C GLY A 62 14.43 9.68 11.03
N VAL A 63 13.21 10.05 10.67
CA VAL A 63 11.98 9.30 10.99
C VAL A 63 12.10 7.91 10.41
N ARG A 64 11.77 6.90 11.19
CA ARG A 64 11.61 5.54 10.71
C ARG A 64 10.32 5.42 9.93
N VAL A 65 10.41 4.94 8.68
CA VAL A 65 9.25 4.77 7.81
C VAL A 65 8.88 3.30 7.74
N MET A 66 7.64 2.96 8.04
CA MET A 66 7.07 1.65 7.82
C MET A 66 6.09 1.71 6.65
N VAL A 67 6.28 0.85 5.65
CA VAL A 67 5.41 0.79 4.47
C VAL A 67 4.65 -0.53 4.50
N THR A 68 3.36 -0.50 4.23
CA THR A 68 2.58 -1.74 4.12
C THR A 68 2.53 -2.25 2.68
N THR A 69 2.57 -3.57 2.50
CA THR A 69 2.13 -4.18 1.24
C THR A 69 0.64 -3.95 1.04
N VAL A 70 0.20 -3.92 -0.22
CA VAL A 70 -1.22 -3.76 -0.59
C VAL A 70 -1.90 -5.11 -0.61
N PRO A 71 -2.99 -5.32 0.14
CA PRO A 71 -3.76 -6.55 0.09
C PRO A 71 -4.58 -6.64 -1.20
N TYR A 72 -4.84 -7.87 -1.65
CA TYR A 72 -5.80 -8.09 -2.72
C TYR A 72 -7.17 -7.56 -2.31
N SER A 73 -7.90 -7.02 -3.27
CA SER A 73 -9.24 -6.46 -3.09
C SER A 73 -10.21 -7.03 -4.13
N ARG A 74 -11.48 -6.86 -3.90
CA ARG A 74 -12.56 -7.23 -4.81
C ARG A 74 -13.73 -6.27 -4.63
N GLY A 75 -13.54 -5.03 -5.11
CA GLY A 75 -14.54 -3.97 -5.01
C GLY A 75 -15.76 -4.16 -5.92
N GLY A 76 -15.69 -5.11 -6.86
CA GLY A 76 -16.78 -5.43 -7.75
C GLY A 76 -16.34 -6.31 -8.92
N GLU A 77 -17.27 -6.56 -9.83
CA GLU A 77 -17.04 -7.26 -11.09
C GLU A 77 -17.65 -6.45 -12.25
N LYS A 78 -16.97 -6.49 -13.39
CA LYS A 78 -17.52 -5.94 -14.63
C LYS A 78 -18.71 -6.79 -15.10
N PRO A 79 -19.58 -6.25 -15.99
CA PRO A 79 -20.71 -7.01 -16.54
C PRO A 79 -20.32 -8.33 -17.22
N ASP A 80 -19.08 -8.47 -17.67
CA ASP A 80 -18.51 -9.67 -18.27
C ASP A 80 -17.85 -10.64 -17.26
N GLY A 81 -18.00 -10.37 -15.96
CA GLY A 81 -17.45 -11.19 -14.87
C GLY A 81 -15.96 -10.96 -14.58
N ARG A 82 -15.28 -10.07 -15.32
CA ARG A 82 -13.87 -9.75 -15.05
C ARG A 82 -13.75 -8.79 -13.87
N LEU A 83 -12.63 -8.88 -13.16
CA LEU A 83 -12.28 -7.93 -12.12
C LEU A 83 -12.01 -6.54 -12.71
N TYR A 84 -12.25 -5.51 -11.92
CA TYR A 84 -11.76 -4.17 -12.23
C TYR A 84 -10.22 -4.16 -12.22
N PRO A 85 -9.58 -3.23 -12.94
CA PRO A 85 -8.12 -3.15 -13.02
C PRO A 85 -7.44 -3.17 -11.66
N GLU A 86 -7.92 -2.39 -10.72
CA GLU A 86 -7.38 -2.26 -9.36
C GLU A 86 -7.55 -3.50 -8.47
N ASP A 87 -8.41 -4.44 -8.89
CA ASP A 87 -8.64 -5.69 -8.17
C ASP A 87 -7.90 -6.88 -8.82
N GLN A 88 -7.14 -6.64 -9.90
CA GLN A 88 -6.33 -7.66 -10.56
C GLN A 88 -5.09 -8.01 -9.72
N PRO A 89 -4.91 -9.28 -9.32
CA PRO A 89 -3.77 -9.68 -8.47
C PRO A 89 -2.41 -9.33 -9.07
N GLU A 90 -2.28 -9.41 -10.40
CA GLU A 90 -1.03 -9.12 -11.11
C GLU A 90 -0.57 -7.68 -10.90
N ARG A 91 -1.50 -6.72 -10.87
CA ARG A 91 -1.21 -5.31 -10.63
C ARG A 91 -0.81 -5.07 -9.17
N VAL A 92 -1.51 -5.70 -8.24
CA VAL A 92 -1.18 -5.64 -6.80
C VAL A 92 0.21 -6.25 -6.55
N ASN A 93 0.49 -7.41 -7.14
CA ASN A 93 1.80 -8.06 -7.03
C ASN A 93 2.91 -7.18 -7.61
N LYS A 94 2.68 -6.56 -8.75
CA LYS A 94 3.63 -5.65 -9.37
C LYS A 94 3.94 -4.45 -8.47
N TRP A 95 2.91 -3.83 -7.91
CA TRP A 95 3.09 -2.72 -6.96
C TRP A 95 3.85 -3.17 -5.71
N ASN A 96 3.48 -4.30 -5.11
CA ASN A 96 4.17 -4.84 -3.94
C ASN A 96 5.65 -5.15 -4.24
N ALA A 97 5.97 -5.66 -5.44
CA ALA A 97 7.35 -5.84 -5.87
C ALA A 97 8.12 -4.51 -6.00
N MET A 98 7.46 -3.45 -6.51
CA MET A 98 8.05 -2.11 -6.56
C MET A 98 8.32 -1.57 -5.15
N LEU A 99 7.40 -1.76 -4.19
CA LEU A 99 7.61 -1.40 -2.78
C LEU A 99 8.85 -2.11 -2.21
N HIS A 100 8.98 -3.41 -2.39
CA HIS A 100 10.14 -4.18 -1.94
C HIS A 100 11.45 -3.63 -2.51
N ASN A 101 11.48 -3.36 -3.80
CA ASN A 101 12.67 -2.82 -4.47
C ASN A 101 13.01 -1.41 -3.98
N ALA A 102 12.01 -0.57 -3.76
CA ALA A 102 12.22 0.80 -3.28
C ALA A 102 12.79 0.81 -1.85
N ILE A 103 12.23 0.00 -0.96
CA ILE A 103 12.65 -0.08 0.44
C ILE A 103 14.10 -0.50 0.58
N SER A 104 14.58 -1.43 -0.25
CA SER A 104 15.97 -1.90 -0.20
C SER A 104 17.03 -0.80 -0.39
N GLN A 105 16.62 0.38 -0.86
CA GLN A 105 17.48 1.54 -1.10
C GLN A 105 17.53 2.52 0.10
N HIS A 106 16.76 2.25 1.17
CA HIS A 106 16.64 3.13 2.34
C HIS A 106 16.88 2.36 3.63
N SER A 107 17.86 2.77 4.42
CA SER A 107 18.22 2.10 5.68
C SER A 107 17.23 2.35 6.82
N ASN A 108 16.41 3.40 6.73
CA ASN A 108 15.41 3.76 7.74
C ASN A 108 13.97 3.39 7.33
N VAL A 109 13.82 2.55 6.31
CA VAL A 109 12.49 2.10 5.82
C VAL A 109 12.34 0.60 6.02
N GLY A 110 11.25 0.19 6.67
CA GLY A 110 10.85 -1.20 6.86
C GLY A 110 9.53 -1.52 6.17
N MET A 111 9.21 -2.81 6.04
CA MET A 111 7.97 -3.29 5.45
C MET A 111 7.13 -4.08 6.43
N ILE A 112 5.81 -3.88 6.34
CA ILE A 112 4.79 -4.67 7.04
C ILE A 112 3.96 -5.40 5.99
N ASP A 113 3.94 -6.73 6.04
CA ASP A 113 3.23 -7.54 5.05
C ASP A 113 1.72 -7.62 5.34
N LEU A 114 1.03 -6.51 5.07
CA LEU A 114 -0.41 -6.39 5.23
C LEU A 114 -1.17 -7.28 4.23
N ASN A 115 -0.58 -7.55 3.04
CA ASN A 115 -1.17 -8.47 2.07
C ASN A 115 -1.31 -9.87 2.69
N LYS A 116 -0.24 -10.42 3.23
CA LYS A 116 -0.25 -11.73 3.88
C LYS A 116 -1.19 -11.78 5.09
N LYS A 117 -1.27 -10.71 5.86
CA LYS A 117 -2.16 -10.62 7.02
C LYS A 117 -3.64 -10.67 6.64
N LEU A 118 -4.03 -9.94 5.58
CA LEU A 118 -5.42 -9.85 5.13
C LEU A 118 -5.81 -10.87 4.05
N CYS A 119 -4.82 -11.55 3.46
CA CYS A 119 -4.99 -12.53 2.40
C CYS A 119 -4.08 -13.74 2.66
N PRO A 120 -4.28 -14.49 3.78
CA PRO A 120 -3.34 -15.50 4.26
C PRO A 120 -3.09 -16.63 3.25
N ASP A 121 -4.08 -16.95 2.43
CA ASP A 121 -4.01 -18.00 1.39
C ASP A 121 -3.47 -17.46 0.04
N GLY A 122 -2.98 -16.23 -0.01
CA GLY A 122 -2.47 -15.61 -1.23
C GLY A 122 -3.56 -15.19 -2.22
N VAL A 123 -4.81 -15.15 -1.79
CA VAL A 123 -5.97 -14.71 -2.57
C VAL A 123 -6.86 -13.78 -1.75
N TYR A 124 -7.70 -12.99 -2.44
CA TYR A 124 -8.68 -12.16 -1.75
C TYR A 124 -9.58 -12.99 -0.84
N THR A 125 -9.80 -12.50 0.38
CA THR A 125 -10.85 -12.99 1.28
C THR A 125 -11.54 -11.83 1.99
N ALA A 126 -12.85 -11.97 2.23
CA ALA A 126 -13.62 -11.03 3.05
C ALA A 126 -13.58 -11.39 4.55
N LYS A 127 -13.10 -12.62 4.89
CA LYS A 127 -13.04 -13.11 6.27
C LYS A 127 -11.65 -13.67 6.56
N VAL A 128 -11.13 -13.35 7.74
CA VAL A 128 -9.89 -13.91 8.29
C VAL A 128 -10.15 -14.28 9.74
N ASP A 129 -9.72 -15.47 10.17
CA ASP A 129 -9.93 -15.99 11.53
C ASP A 129 -11.41 -15.95 11.97
N GLY A 130 -12.34 -16.18 11.02
CA GLY A 130 -13.79 -16.12 11.27
C GLY A 130 -14.38 -14.70 11.32
N ILE A 131 -13.56 -13.65 11.30
CA ILE A 131 -13.97 -12.26 11.35
C ILE A 131 -14.21 -11.73 9.94
N LYS A 132 -15.34 -11.07 9.70
CA LYS A 132 -15.58 -10.33 8.46
C LYS A 132 -14.73 -9.07 8.47
N VAL A 133 -13.55 -9.13 7.84
CA VAL A 133 -12.59 -8.02 7.83
C VAL A 133 -12.89 -6.95 6.78
N ARG A 134 -13.68 -7.26 5.74
CA ARG A 134 -14.04 -6.32 4.66
C ARG A 134 -15.55 -6.28 4.43
N SER A 135 -16.09 -5.07 4.23
CA SER A 135 -17.52 -4.83 4.00
C SER A 135 -17.89 -4.89 2.52
N ASP A 136 -17.12 -4.23 1.69
CA ASP A 136 -17.36 -4.00 0.26
C ASP A 136 -16.23 -4.54 -0.63
N GLY A 137 -15.41 -5.42 -0.09
CA GLY A 137 -14.26 -6.00 -0.79
C GLY A 137 -12.99 -5.16 -0.74
N VAL A 138 -13.05 -3.94 -0.22
CA VAL A 138 -11.92 -3.00 -0.12
C VAL A 138 -11.71 -2.53 1.31
N HIS A 139 -12.71 -1.84 1.87
CA HIS A 139 -12.62 -1.18 3.17
C HIS A 139 -12.78 -2.16 4.33
N LEU A 140 -11.98 -1.94 5.37
CA LEU A 140 -12.09 -2.73 6.59
C LEU A 140 -13.40 -2.42 7.32
N THR A 141 -14.01 -3.46 7.88
CA THR A 141 -15.12 -3.31 8.82
C THR A 141 -14.59 -2.78 10.15
N GLN A 142 -15.48 -2.30 11.02
CA GLN A 142 -15.09 -1.89 12.37
C GLN A 142 -14.46 -3.05 13.17
N GLU A 143 -14.98 -4.27 13.00
CA GLU A 143 -14.43 -5.49 13.62
C GLU A 143 -13.07 -5.84 13.02
N GLY A 144 -12.93 -5.73 11.69
CA GLY A 144 -11.66 -5.91 10.99
C GLY A 144 -10.59 -4.94 11.45
N VAL A 145 -10.95 -3.67 11.68
CA VAL A 145 -10.02 -2.67 12.25
C VAL A 145 -9.60 -3.06 13.68
N LYS A 146 -10.55 -3.39 14.55
CA LYS A 146 -10.24 -3.82 15.94
C LYS A 146 -9.34 -5.06 15.98
N TRP A 147 -9.53 -5.99 15.05
CA TRP A 147 -8.70 -7.18 14.94
C TRP A 147 -7.30 -6.88 14.40
N LEU A 148 -7.19 -5.93 13.46
CA LEU A 148 -5.93 -5.61 12.79
C LEU A 148 -5.00 -4.73 13.63
N ILE A 149 -5.53 -3.77 14.38
CA ILE A 149 -4.74 -2.75 15.10
C ILE A 149 -3.67 -3.36 16.00
N PRO A 150 -3.95 -4.32 16.90
CA PRO A 150 -2.93 -4.87 17.79
C PRO A 150 -1.75 -5.49 17.02
N TRP A 151 -2.05 -6.24 15.96
CA TRP A 151 -1.03 -6.82 15.09
C TRP A 151 -0.20 -5.75 14.37
N LEU A 152 -0.85 -4.68 13.92
CA LEU A 152 -0.17 -3.58 13.22
C LEU A 152 0.78 -2.82 14.15
N GLU A 153 0.33 -2.54 15.38
CA GLU A 153 1.14 -1.91 16.41
C GLU A 153 2.36 -2.75 16.78
N ASP A 154 2.17 -4.07 16.96
CA ASP A 154 3.28 -5.00 17.23
C ASP A 154 4.26 -5.05 16.05
N SER A 155 3.74 -5.10 14.81
CA SER A 155 4.57 -5.09 13.60
C SER A 155 5.42 -3.82 13.48
N VAL A 156 4.88 -2.67 13.88
CA VAL A 156 5.63 -1.40 13.92
C VAL A 156 6.71 -1.43 14.99
N ARG A 157 6.45 -2.03 16.15
CA ARG A 157 7.43 -2.12 17.27
C ARG A 157 8.58 -3.08 16.98
N VAL A 158 8.27 -4.29 16.46
CA VAL A 158 9.28 -5.35 16.21
C VAL A 158 10.26 -4.96 15.10
N ALA A 159 9.84 -4.15 14.17
CA ALA A 159 10.70 -3.60 13.14
C ALA A 159 11.55 -2.42 13.63
N SER A 160 11.58 -2.18 14.95
CA SER A 160 12.34 -1.08 15.61
C SER A 160 13.78 -1.45 15.85
#